data_279ee43fac00e23926ad5c1b2bc06e82
#
_entry.id   279ee43fac00e23926ad5c1b2bc06e82
#
_cell.length_a   1.000
_cell.length_b   1.000
_cell.length_c   1.000
_cell.angle_alpha   90.00
_cell.angle_beta   90.00
_cell.angle_gamma   90.00
#
_symmetry.space_group_name_H-M   'P 1'
#
loop_
_entity.id
_entity.type
_entity.pdbx_description
1 polymer ?
#
loop_
_entity_poly.entity_id
_entity_poly.type
_entity_poly.pdbx_seq_one_letter_code
_entity_poly.pdbx_strand_id
1 'polypeptide(L)'
;FLIDSWSYSKVQCSARHQCAFEMQYIFGLYSKMGPGTIAGKAYHAALQYFFAQYKEGILVALPDLEQAAFEHIAQTPANRWKLGKTTPTMEEAVQDALIDANKLLRNFYIETAIYLDDIAEVLDVEIYFNEFLTVNGVDIPIPCHGQIDLIIRTKSGKVVIVDHKSKKSYTDEQEAAMVIGQQAITYVIG
;
A
#
# COMPACT_ATOMS: atom_id res chain seq x y z
N PHE A 1 24.46 -3.51 -13.40
CA PHE A 1 23.83 -2.75 -12.31
C PHE A 1 23.65 -3.65 -11.08
N LEU A 2 23.69 -3.06 -9.86
CA LEU A 2 23.51 -3.80 -8.61
C LEU A 2 22.02 -4.00 -8.24
N ILE A 3 21.13 -3.31 -8.96
CA ILE A 3 19.68 -3.44 -8.85
C ILE A 3 19.10 -3.68 -10.24
N ASP A 4 18.04 -4.43 -10.31
CA ASP A 4 17.34 -4.83 -11.54
C ASP A 4 16.18 -3.89 -11.92
N SER A 5 15.71 -3.10 -10.97
CA SER A 5 14.60 -2.16 -11.16
C SER A 5 14.60 -1.07 -10.10
N TRP A 6 13.98 0.08 -10.43
CA TRP A 6 13.69 1.16 -9.51
C TRP A 6 12.26 1.12 -9.03
N SER A 7 12.02 1.61 -7.82
CA SER A 7 10.69 1.94 -7.30
C SER A 7 10.77 3.20 -6.45
N TYR A 8 9.62 3.82 -6.17
CA TYR A 8 9.55 4.98 -5.31
C TYR A 8 10.24 4.76 -3.94
N SER A 9 10.00 3.61 -3.30
CA SER A 9 10.62 3.26 -2.02
C SER A 9 12.13 3.08 -2.12
N LYS A 10 12.65 2.50 -3.23
CA LYS A 10 14.09 2.39 -3.48
C LYS A 10 14.73 3.77 -3.65
N VAL A 11 14.12 4.65 -4.44
CA VAL A 11 14.58 6.03 -4.65
C VAL A 11 14.62 6.79 -3.32
N GLN A 12 13.54 6.75 -2.54
CA GLN A 12 13.48 7.41 -1.24
C GLN A 12 14.52 6.88 -0.26
N CYS A 13 14.69 5.56 -0.20
CA CYS A 13 15.68 4.94 0.68
C CYS A 13 17.10 5.36 0.29
N SER A 14 17.43 5.30 -1.00
CA SER A 14 18.73 5.73 -1.54
C SER A 14 19.04 7.20 -1.24
N ALA A 15 18.05 8.09 -1.42
CA ALA A 15 18.23 9.53 -1.18
C ALA A 15 18.40 9.90 0.29
N ARG A 16 17.82 9.13 1.22
CA ARG A 16 17.82 9.44 2.65
C ARG A 16 18.89 8.68 3.43
N HIS A 17 19.13 7.40 3.07
CA HIS A 17 19.93 6.47 3.85
C HIS A 17 20.65 5.46 2.95
N GLN A 18 21.76 5.86 2.32
CA GLN A 18 22.50 4.99 1.40
C GLN A 18 22.86 3.62 1.99
N CYS A 19 23.37 3.59 3.23
CA CYS A 19 23.69 2.33 3.91
C CYS A 19 22.47 1.41 4.08
N ALA A 20 21.29 1.97 4.43
CA ALA A 20 20.06 1.21 4.54
C ALA A 20 19.59 0.69 3.17
N PHE A 21 19.78 1.48 2.11
CA PHE A 21 19.50 1.06 0.74
C PHE A 21 20.35 -0.15 0.35
N GLU A 22 21.67 -0.08 0.57
CA GLU A 22 22.60 -1.18 0.27
C GLU A 22 22.21 -2.46 1.04
N MET A 23 22.00 -2.33 2.35
CA MET A 23 21.60 -3.47 3.20
C MET A 23 20.32 -4.12 2.73
N GLN A 24 19.31 -3.31 2.41
CA GLN A 24 17.97 -3.81 2.07
C GLN A 24 17.88 -4.30 0.61
N TYR A 25 18.37 -3.53 -0.36
CA TYR A 25 18.09 -3.78 -1.77
C TYR A 25 19.24 -4.44 -2.53
N ILE A 26 20.48 -4.38 -2.00
CA ILE A 26 21.63 -5.06 -2.57
C ILE A 26 21.90 -6.37 -1.83
N PHE A 27 21.90 -6.35 -0.50
CA PHE A 27 22.18 -7.53 0.32
C PHE A 27 20.93 -8.31 0.76
N GLY A 28 19.72 -7.81 0.47
CA GLY A 28 18.46 -8.49 0.82
C GLY A 28 18.15 -8.54 2.33
N LEU A 29 18.79 -7.70 3.13
CA LEU A 29 18.63 -7.65 4.58
C LEU A 29 17.49 -6.72 4.97
N TYR A 30 16.27 -7.18 4.79
CA TYR A 30 15.07 -6.41 5.13
C TYR A 30 14.87 -6.28 6.64
N SER A 31 14.54 -5.07 7.08
CA SER A 31 14.17 -4.84 8.47
C SER A 31 12.88 -5.59 8.84
N LYS A 32 12.80 -5.99 10.10
CA LYS A 32 11.55 -6.54 10.67
C LYS A 32 10.49 -5.46 10.73
N MET A 33 9.22 -5.86 10.62
CA MET A 33 8.05 -4.98 10.63
C MET A 33 7.41 -4.95 12.01
N GLY A 34 7.09 -3.76 12.50
CA GLY A 34 6.28 -3.61 13.71
C GLY A 34 4.80 -3.91 13.45
N PRO A 35 3.98 -4.10 14.53
CA PRO A 35 2.55 -4.40 14.41
C PRO A 35 1.79 -3.43 13.50
N GLY A 36 2.01 -2.12 13.63
CA GLY A 36 1.34 -1.12 12.80
C GLY A 36 1.67 -1.22 11.30
N THR A 37 2.90 -1.64 10.93
CA THR A 37 3.24 -1.88 9.52
C THR A 37 2.54 -3.13 8.98
N ILE A 38 2.41 -4.17 9.80
CA ILE A 38 1.71 -5.40 9.43
C ILE A 38 0.21 -5.13 9.34
N ALA A 39 -0.36 -4.36 10.27
CA ALA A 39 -1.75 -3.90 10.22
C ALA A 39 -2.05 -3.13 8.92
N GLY A 40 -1.15 -2.22 8.51
CA GLY A 40 -1.29 -1.50 7.24
C GLY A 40 -1.32 -2.44 6.04
N LYS A 41 -0.44 -3.43 5.99
CA LYS A 41 -0.45 -4.43 4.91
C LYS A 41 -1.72 -5.28 4.90
N ALA A 42 -2.19 -5.69 6.08
CA ALA A 42 -3.44 -6.44 6.20
C ALA A 42 -4.66 -5.61 5.75
N TYR A 43 -4.66 -4.32 6.07
CA TYR A 43 -5.66 -3.37 5.56
C TYR A 43 -5.66 -3.31 4.02
N HIS A 44 -4.48 -3.15 3.38
CA HIS A 44 -4.39 -3.16 1.91
C HIS A 44 -4.87 -4.49 1.32
N ALA A 45 -4.49 -5.64 1.89
CA ALA A 45 -4.95 -6.94 1.42
C ALA A 45 -6.49 -7.10 1.51
N ALA A 46 -7.11 -6.58 2.58
CA ALA A 46 -8.55 -6.58 2.73
C ALA A 46 -9.23 -5.63 1.72
N LEU A 47 -8.65 -4.46 1.42
CA LEU A 47 -9.17 -3.55 0.39
C LEU A 47 -9.03 -4.13 -1.01
N GLN A 48 -7.92 -4.79 -1.31
CA GLN A 48 -7.74 -5.55 -2.55
C GLN A 48 -8.88 -6.56 -2.75
N TYR A 49 -9.16 -7.35 -1.71
CA TYR A 49 -10.27 -8.31 -1.72
C TYR A 49 -11.61 -7.59 -1.93
N PHE A 50 -11.88 -6.50 -1.21
CA PHE A 50 -13.11 -5.72 -1.35
C PHE A 50 -13.32 -5.24 -2.79
N PHE A 51 -12.35 -4.55 -3.37
CA PHE A 51 -12.50 -3.96 -4.71
C PHE A 51 -12.49 -5.02 -5.82
N ALA A 52 -11.78 -6.14 -5.63
CA ALA A 52 -11.87 -7.27 -6.55
C ALA A 52 -13.29 -7.86 -6.59
N GLN A 53 -13.94 -8.02 -5.43
CA GLN A 53 -15.33 -8.48 -5.36
C GLN A 53 -16.31 -7.42 -5.88
N TYR A 54 -16.07 -6.14 -5.56
CA TYR A 54 -16.89 -5.04 -6.03
C TYR A 54 -16.86 -4.89 -7.57
N LYS A 55 -15.71 -5.15 -8.20
CA LYS A 55 -15.58 -5.21 -9.67
C LYS A 55 -16.50 -6.27 -10.30
N GLU A 56 -16.76 -7.36 -9.58
CA GLU A 56 -17.70 -8.43 -9.99
C GLU A 56 -19.15 -8.16 -9.54
N GLY A 57 -19.44 -6.98 -9.00
CA GLY A 57 -20.78 -6.60 -8.52
C GLY A 57 -21.14 -7.16 -7.15
N ILE A 58 -20.18 -7.68 -6.39
CA ILE A 58 -20.37 -8.25 -5.06
C ILE A 58 -19.95 -7.24 -4.00
N LEU A 59 -20.87 -6.85 -3.12
CA LEU A 59 -20.56 -6.01 -1.97
C LEU A 59 -20.17 -6.90 -0.78
N VAL A 60 -18.93 -6.78 -0.36
CA VAL A 60 -18.34 -7.54 0.76
C VAL A 60 -18.77 -6.95 2.10
N ALA A 61 -19.15 -7.77 3.05
CA ALA A 61 -19.49 -7.34 4.40
C ALA A 61 -18.24 -7.08 5.25
N LEU A 62 -18.35 -6.21 6.27
CA LEU A 62 -17.25 -5.89 7.16
C LEU A 62 -16.59 -7.13 7.82
N PRO A 63 -17.34 -8.14 8.31
CA PRO A 63 -16.71 -9.34 8.87
C PRO A 63 -15.81 -10.10 7.90
N ASP A 64 -16.14 -10.11 6.60
CA ASP A 64 -15.33 -10.77 5.59
C ASP A 64 -14.02 -10.01 5.35
N LEU A 65 -14.05 -8.68 5.44
CA LEU A 65 -12.83 -7.84 5.38
C LEU A 65 -11.95 -8.04 6.62
N GLU A 66 -12.55 -8.09 7.81
CA GLU A 66 -11.83 -8.38 9.05
C GLU A 66 -11.18 -9.78 8.99
N GLN A 67 -11.87 -10.76 8.39
CA GLN A 67 -11.33 -12.10 8.16
C GLN A 67 -10.16 -12.09 7.16
N ALA A 68 -10.27 -11.38 6.04
CA ALA A 68 -9.17 -11.25 5.06
C ALA A 68 -7.92 -10.61 5.69
N ALA A 69 -8.11 -9.58 6.52
CA ALA A 69 -7.01 -8.95 7.27
C ALA A 69 -6.38 -9.92 8.28
N PHE A 70 -7.20 -10.68 9.01
CA PHE A 70 -6.73 -11.72 9.94
C PHE A 70 -5.87 -12.77 9.21
N GLU A 71 -6.33 -13.27 8.07
CA GLU A 71 -5.59 -14.26 7.28
C GLU A 71 -4.23 -13.74 6.82
N HIS A 72 -4.17 -12.47 6.36
CA HIS A 72 -2.92 -11.84 5.99
C HIS A 72 -1.95 -11.72 7.17
N ILE A 73 -2.43 -11.33 8.36
CA ILE A 73 -1.63 -11.25 9.58
C ILE A 73 -1.13 -12.65 9.99
N ALA A 74 -1.99 -13.66 9.96
CA ALA A 74 -1.66 -15.03 10.33
C ALA A 74 -0.60 -15.66 9.39
N GLN A 75 -0.59 -15.26 8.12
CA GLN A 75 0.40 -15.72 7.13
C GLN A 75 1.75 -15.01 7.28
N THR A 76 1.86 -13.94 8.09
CA THR A 76 3.12 -13.20 8.25
C THR A 76 4.13 -14.04 9.04
N PRO A 77 5.28 -14.40 8.45
CA PRO A 77 6.27 -15.26 9.11
C PRO A 77 6.81 -14.66 10.40
N ALA A 78 7.03 -15.48 11.42
CA ALA A 78 7.47 -15.03 12.75
C ALA A 78 8.79 -14.24 12.71
N ASN A 79 9.71 -14.57 11.81
CA ASN A 79 10.99 -13.87 11.65
C ASN A 79 10.86 -12.47 11.04
N ARG A 80 9.70 -12.10 10.51
CA ARG A 80 9.41 -10.77 9.94
C ARG A 80 8.89 -9.79 10.99
N TRP A 81 8.49 -10.25 12.17
CA TRP A 81 7.95 -9.43 13.24
C TRP A 81 9.05 -8.73 14.06
N LYS A 82 8.86 -7.44 14.28
CA LYS A 82 9.64 -6.64 15.23
C LYS A 82 8.84 -6.50 16.51
N LEU A 83 9.24 -7.20 17.56
CA LEU A 83 8.70 -7.00 18.91
C LEU A 83 9.26 -5.70 19.50
N GLY A 84 8.45 -5.02 20.30
CA GLY A 84 8.75 -3.73 20.91
C GLY A 84 8.57 -3.76 22.41
N LYS A 85 8.80 -2.61 23.07
CA LYS A 85 8.59 -2.48 24.51
C LYS A 85 7.12 -2.61 24.90
N THR A 86 6.22 -2.16 24.03
CA THR A 86 4.76 -2.21 24.23
C THR A 86 4.13 -3.54 23.82
N THR A 87 4.82 -4.32 22.99
CA THR A 87 4.38 -5.63 22.50
C THR A 87 5.56 -6.60 22.58
N PRO A 88 5.98 -7.01 23.79
CA PRO A 88 7.17 -7.82 24.01
C PRO A 88 7.00 -9.28 23.57
N THR A 89 5.78 -9.77 23.41
CA THR A 89 5.49 -11.12 22.95
C THR A 89 4.89 -11.12 21.55
N MET A 90 4.97 -12.27 20.86
CA MET A 90 4.36 -12.44 19.54
C MET A 90 2.84 -12.32 19.62
N GLU A 91 2.23 -12.87 20.66
CA GLU A 91 0.78 -12.82 20.85
C GLU A 91 0.28 -11.38 20.98
N GLU A 92 0.94 -10.56 21.81
CA GLU A 92 0.62 -9.14 21.96
C GLU A 92 0.83 -8.36 20.65
N ALA A 93 1.90 -8.66 19.91
CA ALA A 93 2.17 -8.01 18.64
C ALA A 93 1.11 -8.35 17.58
N VAL A 94 0.65 -9.60 17.50
CA VAL A 94 -0.43 -10.04 16.62
C VAL A 94 -1.74 -9.38 17.03
N GLN A 95 -2.07 -9.35 18.33
CA GLN A 95 -3.28 -8.71 18.83
C GLN A 95 -3.32 -7.21 18.52
N ASP A 96 -2.21 -6.50 18.72
CA ASP A 96 -2.08 -5.08 18.40
C ASP A 96 -2.28 -4.80 16.88
N ALA A 97 -1.69 -5.65 16.03
CA ALA A 97 -1.87 -5.57 14.60
C ALA A 97 -3.33 -5.80 14.17
N LEU A 98 -4.02 -6.76 14.79
CA LEU A 98 -5.44 -7.05 14.52
C LEU A 98 -6.34 -5.88 14.94
N ILE A 99 -6.11 -5.31 16.11
CA ILE A 99 -6.87 -4.14 16.60
C ILE A 99 -6.70 -2.95 15.65
N ASP A 100 -5.46 -2.64 15.26
CA ASP A 100 -5.17 -1.53 14.36
C ASP A 100 -5.78 -1.77 12.95
N ALA A 101 -5.67 -2.99 12.40
CA ALA A 101 -6.24 -3.34 11.10
C ALA A 101 -7.77 -3.22 11.11
N ASN A 102 -8.43 -3.80 12.10
CA ASN A 102 -9.89 -3.76 12.22
C ASN A 102 -10.40 -2.33 12.41
N LYS A 103 -9.67 -1.48 13.15
CA LYS A 103 -10.01 -0.07 13.27
C LYS A 103 -9.97 0.66 11.92
N LEU A 104 -8.93 0.41 11.10
CA LEU A 104 -8.83 0.98 9.75
C LEU A 104 -9.97 0.50 8.86
N LEU A 105 -10.30 -0.80 8.89
CA LEU A 105 -11.37 -1.37 8.08
C LEU A 105 -12.76 -0.85 8.48
N ARG A 106 -13.03 -0.67 9.76
CA ARG A 106 -14.30 -0.07 10.24
C ARG A 106 -14.43 1.38 9.78
N ASN A 107 -13.37 2.18 9.86
CA ASN A 107 -13.39 3.55 9.36
C ASN A 107 -13.65 3.58 7.86
N PHE A 108 -12.94 2.76 7.08
CA PHE A 108 -13.19 2.62 5.65
C PHE A 108 -14.64 2.23 5.38
N TYR A 109 -15.17 1.22 6.08
CA TYR A 109 -16.52 0.70 5.84
C TYR A 109 -17.62 1.73 6.16
N ILE A 110 -17.43 2.59 7.16
CA ILE A 110 -18.36 3.67 7.48
C ILE A 110 -18.39 4.70 6.35
N GLU A 111 -17.25 5.02 5.75
CA GLU A 111 -17.12 6.03 4.69
C GLU A 111 -17.39 5.46 3.29
N THR A 112 -17.41 4.13 3.17
CA THR A 112 -17.51 3.42 1.88
C THR A 112 -18.74 3.84 1.08
N ALA A 113 -19.91 4.05 1.70
CA ALA A 113 -21.11 4.42 0.97
C ALA A 113 -20.95 5.72 0.17
N ILE A 114 -20.29 6.73 0.76
CA ILE A 114 -20.02 8.02 0.10
C ILE A 114 -18.98 7.81 -1.02
N TYR A 115 -17.94 7.05 -0.73
CA TYR A 115 -16.85 6.78 -1.67
C TYR A 115 -17.34 5.99 -2.90
N LEU A 116 -18.14 4.93 -2.70
CA LEU A 116 -18.68 4.10 -3.78
C LEU A 116 -19.72 4.84 -4.62
N ASP A 117 -20.38 5.87 -4.06
CA ASP A 117 -21.40 6.62 -4.81
C ASP A 117 -20.83 7.35 -6.03
N ASP A 118 -19.55 7.75 -6.02
CA ASP A 118 -18.91 8.37 -7.19
C ASP A 118 -18.28 7.37 -8.17
N ILE A 119 -18.15 6.10 -7.80
CA ILE A 119 -17.56 5.08 -8.66
C ILE A 119 -18.59 4.59 -9.68
N ALA A 120 -18.29 4.79 -10.97
CA ALA A 120 -19.03 4.17 -12.07
C ALA A 120 -18.54 2.76 -12.39
N GLU A 121 -17.21 2.54 -12.30
CA GLU A 121 -16.57 1.28 -12.68
C GLU A 121 -15.22 1.15 -11.95
N VAL A 122 -14.93 -0.03 -11.43
CA VAL A 122 -13.57 -0.42 -11.03
C VAL A 122 -12.84 -0.96 -12.25
N LEU A 123 -11.86 -0.21 -12.73
CA LEU A 123 -11.09 -0.59 -13.92
C LEU A 123 -10.09 -1.69 -13.56
N ASP A 124 -9.33 -1.48 -12.49
CA ASP A 124 -8.39 -2.49 -12.03
C ASP A 124 -8.00 -2.34 -10.56
N VAL A 125 -7.44 -3.41 -9.97
CA VAL A 125 -7.05 -3.51 -8.55
C VAL A 125 -5.66 -4.13 -8.47
N GLU A 126 -4.76 -3.53 -7.69
CA GLU A 126 -3.40 -4.03 -7.43
C GLU A 126 -2.59 -4.27 -8.72
N ILE A 127 -2.54 -3.25 -9.59
CA ILE A 127 -1.81 -3.34 -10.86
C ILE A 127 -0.32 -3.20 -10.61
N TYR A 128 0.42 -4.19 -11.03
CA TYR A 128 1.88 -4.11 -11.10
C TYR A 128 2.32 -3.61 -12.47
N PHE A 129 3.17 -2.58 -12.47
CA PHE A 129 3.84 -2.11 -13.68
C PHE A 129 5.36 -2.23 -13.54
N ASN A 130 6.04 -2.42 -14.68
CA ASN A 130 7.49 -2.51 -14.77
C ASN A 130 7.93 -1.97 -16.13
N GLU A 131 8.15 -0.65 -16.21
CA GLU A 131 8.30 0.10 -17.46
C GLU A 131 9.63 0.83 -17.52
N PHE A 132 10.22 0.88 -18.71
CA PHE A 132 11.38 1.72 -19.00
C PHE A 132 10.92 3.16 -19.21
N LEU A 133 11.53 4.07 -18.47
CA LEU A 133 11.20 5.50 -18.56
C LEU A 133 12.19 6.24 -19.44
N THR A 134 11.68 7.20 -20.22
CA THR A 134 12.49 8.20 -20.93
C THR A 134 12.31 9.55 -20.24
N VAL A 135 13.39 10.11 -19.70
CA VAL A 135 13.37 11.41 -19.02
C VAL A 135 14.21 12.42 -19.80
N ASN A 136 13.58 13.50 -20.27
CA ASN A 136 14.22 14.54 -21.09
C ASN A 136 14.94 13.96 -22.33
N GLY A 137 14.36 12.94 -22.96
CA GLY A 137 14.94 12.29 -24.15
C GLY A 137 16.08 11.31 -23.84
N VAL A 138 16.32 10.99 -22.57
CA VAL A 138 17.32 10.01 -22.12
C VAL A 138 16.59 8.78 -21.58
N ASP A 139 16.85 7.63 -22.17
CA ASP A 139 16.30 6.37 -21.70
C ASP A 139 16.98 5.93 -20.39
N ILE A 140 16.18 5.67 -19.39
CA ILE A 140 16.67 5.14 -18.11
C ILE A 140 16.94 3.65 -18.30
N PRO A 141 18.21 3.18 -18.10
CA PRO A 141 18.61 1.83 -18.49
C PRO A 141 18.09 0.71 -17.58
N ILE A 142 17.38 1.07 -16.51
CA ILE A 142 16.78 0.14 -15.54
C ILE A 142 15.29 0.49 -15.42
N PRO A 143 14.37 -0.50 -15.51
CA PRO A 143 12.95 -0.23 -15.46
C PRO A 143 12.51 0.33 -14.10
N CYS A 144 11.48 1.18 -14.13
CA CYS A 144 10.76 1.60 -12.95
C CYS A 144 9.61 0.63 -12.70
N HIS A 145 9.47 0.14 -11.48
CA HIS A 145 8.35 -0.68 -11.09
C HIS A 145 7.54 -0.06 -9.95
N GLY A 146 6.28 -0.39 -9.92
CA GLY A 146 5.38 0.00 -8.84
C GLY A 146 4.13 -0.87 -8.83
N GLN A 147 3.31 -0.63 -7.84
CA GLN A 147 2.01 -1.25 -7.70
C GLN A 147 1.00 -0.15 -7.42
N ILE A 148 -0.08 -0.13 -8.19
CA ILE A 148 -1.18 0.81 -8.06
C ILE A 148 -2.30 0.07 -7.32
N ASP A 149 -2.75 0.61 -6.19
CA ASP A 149 -3.75 -0.07 -5.35
C ASP A 149 -5.09 -0.22 -6.08
N LEU A 150 -5.54 0.86 -6.77
CA LEU A 150 -6.84 0.85 -7.41
C LEU A 150 -6.93 1.88 -8.55
N ILE A 151 -7.55 1.50 -9.67
CA ILE A 151 -7.95 2.42 -10.74
C ILE A 151 -9.46 2.37 -10.91
N ILE A 152 -10.11 3.52 -10.86
CA ILE A 152 -11.56 3.66 -11.01
C ILE A 152 -11.92 4.60 -12.15
N ARG A 153 -13.12 4.45 -12.68
CA ARG A 153 -13.82 5.45 -13.47
C ARG A 153 -14.93 6.06 -12.61
N THR A 154 -14.93 7.39 -12.49
CA THR A 154 -15.99 8.10 -11.78
C THR A 154 -17.24 8.23 -12.64
N LYS A 155 -18.39 8.55 -12.01
CA LYS A 155 -19.65 8.87 -12.71
C LYS A 155 -19.51 10.06 -13.67
N SER A 156 -18.56 10.97 -13.42
CA SER A 156 -18.22 12.07 -14.33
C SER A 156 -17.36 11.64 -15.53
N GLY A 157 -17.00 10.36 -15.64
CA GLY A 157 -16.18 9.79 -16.74
C GLY A 157 -14.67 9.95 -16.54
N LYS A 158 -14.20 10.51 -15.44
CA LYS A 158 -12.77 10.64 -15.16
C LYS A 158 -12.19 9.30 -14.71
N VAL A 159 -10.96 9.00 -15.16
CA VAL A 159 -10.16 7.91 -14.63
C VAL A 159 -9.32 8.45 -13.46
N VAL A 160 -9.36 7.77 -12.34
CA VAL A 160 -8.68 8.18 -11.10
C VAL A 160 -7.85 7.01 -10.58
N ILE A 161 -6.60 7.30 -10.26
CA ILE A 161 -5.71 6.39 -9.55
C ILE A 161 -5.89 6.67 -8.05
N VAL A 162 -6.18 5.63 -7.28
CA VAL A 162 -6.36 5.70 -5.84
C VAL A 162 -5.23 4.94 -5.17
N ASP A 163 -4.56 5.59 -4.22
CA ASP A 163 -3.51 5.00 -3.40
C ASP A 163 -4.00 5.05 -1.94
N HIS A 164 -4.24 3.88 -1.37
CA HIS A 164 -4.72 3.75 0.00
C HIS A 164 -3.59 3.94 1.00
N LYS A 165 -3.78 4.80 1.99
CA LYS A 165 -2.77 5.04 3.03
C LYS A 165 -3.32 4.72 4.41
N SER A 166 -2.64 3.83 5.10
CA SER A 166 -2.94 3.43 6.47
C SER A 166 -2.10 4.23 7.48
N LYS A 167 -2.52 5.44 7.83
CA LYS A 167 -1.81 6.27 8.80
C LYS A 167 -2.76 6.74 9.92
N LYS A 168 -2.24 6.83 11.16
CA LYS A 168 -3.07 7.21 12.33
C LYS A 168 -3.54 8.67 12.28
N SER A 169 -2.78 9.55 11.65
CA SER A 169 -3.15 10.96 11.44
C SER A 169 -2.31 11.59 10.32
N TYR A 170 -2.86 12.57 9.65
CA TYR A 170 -2.19 13.42 8.68
C TYR A 170 -2.21 14.86 9.18
N THR A 171 -1.18 15.63 8.83
CA THR A 171 -1.23 17.09 8.86
C THR A 171 -1.61 17.60 7.47
N ASP A 172 -2.18 18.81 7.38
CA ASP A 172 -2.53 19.44 6.09
C ASP A 172 -1.34 19.48 5.12
N GLU A 173 -0.12 19.72 5.64
CA GLU A 173 1.12 19.68 4.87
C GLU A 173 1.43 18.27 4.33
N GLN A 174 1.15 17.21 5.10
CA GLN A 174 1.35 15.84 4.66
C GLN A 174 0.32 15.42 3.61
N GLU A 175 -0.92 15.87 3.71
CA GLU A 175 -1.96 15.66 2.70
C GLU A 175 -1.58 16.34 1.39
N ALA A 176 -1.19 17.62 1.43
CA ALA A 176 -0.71 18.34 0.26
C ALA A 176 0.50 17.67 -0.38
N ALA A 177 1.47 17.20 0.43
CA ALA A 177 2.65 16.49 -0.07
C ALA A 177 2.31 15.14 -0.71
N MET A 178 1.24 14.47 -0.31
CA MET A 178 0.79 13.22 -0.94
C MET A 178 0.22 13.45 -2.33
N VAL A 179 -0.56 14.52 -2.53
CA VAL A 179 -1.18 14.86 -3.83
C VAL A 179 -0.13 15.18 -4.89
N ILE A 180 0.95 15.86 -4.51
CA ILE A 180 2.03 16.30 -5.41
C ILE A 180 3.32 15.48 -5.24
N GLY A 181 3.26 14.41 -4.46
CA GLY A 181 4.43 13.58 -4.16
C GLY A 181 4.94 12.80 -5.37
N GLN A 182 6.23 12.47 -5.35
CA GLN A 182 6.89 11.72 -6.43
C GLN A 182 6.21 10.39 -6.77
N GLN A 183 5.54 9.75 -5.79
CA GLN A 183 4.80 8.52 -6.02
C GLN A 183 3.62 8.74 -6.97
N ALA A 184 2.82 9.78 -6.72
CA ALA A 184 1.70 10.13 -7.59
C ALA A 184 2.17 10.49 -9.02
N ILE A 185 3.29 11.23 -9.13
CA ILE A 185 3.90 11.57 -10.42
C ILE A 185 4.37 10.30 -11.15
N THR A 186 4.97 9.34 -10.45
CA THR A 186 5.41 8.07 -11.05
C THR A 186 4.23 7.28 -11.65
N TYR A 187 3.06 7.30 -11.00
CA TYR A 187 1.86 6.62 -11.52
C TYR A 187 1.23 7.30 -12.75
N VAL A 188 1.45 8.60 -12.92
CA VAL A 188 0.91 9.36 -14.06
C VAL A 188 1.79 9.23 -15.31
N ILE A 189 3.08 8.97 -15.14
CA ILE A 189 4.06 8.88 -16.24
C ILE A 189 4.18 7.44 -16.77
N GLY A 190 3.95 6.42 -15.95
CA GLY A 190 3.95 5.01 -16.35
C GLY A 190 2.63 4.59 -16.95
#